data_3473b4baf8dc7128b18cf4886f2fe2dd
#
_entry.id   3473b4baf8dc7128b18cf4886f2fe2dd
#
_cell.length_a   1.000
_cell.length_b   1.000
_cell.length_c   1.000
_cell.angle_alpha   90.00
_cell.angle_beta   90.00
_cell.angle_gamma   90.00
#
_symmetry.space_group_name_H-M   'P 1'
#
loop_
_entity.id
_entity.type
_entity.pdbx_description
1 polymer ?
#
loop_
_entity_poly.entity_id
_entity_poly.type
_entity_poly.pdbx_seq_one_letter_code
_entity_poly.pdbx_strand_id
1 'polypeptide(L)'
;MELSPDTIKKALQSVKYPGFTRDIVSFGLVKDVQIDGAKVNVSLVLPKPDDKLKSEISDSVRIAVLETPGVSDVDIQISARQPKAAPQGQGQQKAEKSAKLPDIKYYIAVASGKGGVGKSTVAVNVAVAMAKMRDKVGLMDADIWGPSIPTMLGIKDRPKATEDNKIVPLNKLGLKLMSIGFLVNEDETVIWRGPMVHGAIKQFIEDVIWDDTDHLVIDLPPGTGDAQLSLVQTVPLSGGLIVTTPQDVALIDVKRGVQMFRKLNVPILGIVENMSYLEQSGEGEVIDIFGRGGGKKMAEQFGVPFLGEIPIDPDIRKGGDSGVPIVESHPESTAAKAFNQIAETILNTIEKN
;
A
#
# COMPACT_ATOMS: atom_id res chain seq x y z
N MET A 1 -19.59 -43.74 -8.61
CA MET A 1 -19.32 -42.34 -9.05
C MET A 1 -18.47 -42.46 -10.30
N GLU A 2 -18.83 -41.75 -11.34
CA GLU A 2 -18.09 -41.75 -12.59
C GLU A 2 -16.78 -41.00 -12.42
N LEU A 3 -15.67 -41.55 -12.87
CA LEU A 3 -14.36 -40.92 -12.76
C LEU A 3 -14.33 -39.69 -13.67
N SER A 4 -14.25 -38.49 -13.10
CA SER A 4 -14.26 -37.22 -13.83
C SER A 4 -13.19 -36.27 -13.31
N PRO A 5 -12.74 -35.29 -14.12
CA PRO A 5 -11.78 -34.26 -13.67
C PRO A 5 -12.23 -33.52 -12.40
N ASP A 6 -13.52 -33.31 -12.22
CA ASP A 6 -14.06 -32.66 -11.04
C ASP A 6 -14.00 -33.55 -9.79
N THR A 7 -14.16 -34.86 -9.95
CA THR A 7 -13.98 -35.81 -8.85
C THR A 7 -12.53 -35.83 -8.37
N ILE A 8 -11.56 -35.83 -9.30
CA ILE A 8 -10.14 -35.71 -8.97
C ILE A 8 -9.78 -34.37 -8.33
N LYS A 9 -10.31 -33.24 -8.85
CA LYS A 9 -10.11 -31.92 -8.22
C LYS A 9 -10.65 -31.88 -6.79
N LYS A 10 -11.77 -32.51 -6.50
CA LYS A 10 -12.29 -32.63 -5.12
C LYS A 10 -11.34 -33.45 -4.23
N ALA A 11 -10.80 -34.56 -4.72
CA ALA A 11 -9.80 -35.31 -3.96
C ALA A 11 -8.55 -34.48 -3.67
N LEU A 12 -8.08 -33.68 -4.65
CA LEU A 12 -6.92 -32.79 -4.51
C LEU A 12 -7.15 -31.63 -3.51
N GLN A 13 -8.39 -31.29 -3.13
CA GLN A 13 -8.68 -30.34 -2.07
C GLN A 13 -8.29 -30.84 -0.67
N SER A 14 -8.06 -32.15 -0.50
CA SER A 14 -7.52 -32.67 0.76
C SER A 14 -6.01 -32.42 0.92
N VAL A 15 -5.30 -32.17 -0.18
CA VAL A 15 -3.85 -31.97 -0.20
C VAL A 15 -3.51 -30.54 0.15
N LYS A 16 -2.89 -30.34 1.32
CA LYS A 16 -2.44 -29.02 1.77
C LYS A 16 -1.07 -28.68 1.21
N TYR A 17 -0.86 -27.39 0.88
CA TYR A 17 0.47 -26.93 0.50
C TYR A 17 1.37 -26.89 1.76
N PRO A 18 2.58 -27.48 1.75
CA PRO A 18 3.45 -27.52 2.90
C PRO A 18 3.68 -26.16 3.54
N GLY A 19 3.49 -26.06 4.87
CA GLY A 19 3.58 -24.83 5.62
C GLY A 19 2.32 -23.92 5.58
N PHE A 20 1.23 -24.38 4.93
CA PHE A 20 -0.02 -23.61 4.83
C PHE A 20 -1.24 -24.46 5.19
N THR A 21 -2.30 -23.81 5.64
CA THR A 21 -3.58 -24.46 5.94
C THR A 21 -4.47 -24.68 4.71
N ARG A 22 -4.12 -24.07 3.58
CA ARG A 22 -4.90 -24.05 2.34
C ARG A 22 -4.47 -25.17 1.39
N ASP A 23 -5.43 -25.75 0.64
CA ASP A 23 -5.20 -26.82 -0.31
C ASP A 23 -4.60 -26.36 -1.64
N ILE A 24 -3.99 -27.26 -2.40
CA ILE A 24 -3.30 -26.96 -3.66
C ILE A 24 -4.23 -26.52 -4.80
N VAL A 25 -5.52 -26.89 -4.75
CA VAL A 25 -6.52 -26.48 -5.76
C VAL A 25 -6.88 -25.02 -5.54
N SER A 26 -7.19 -24.66 -4.29
CA SER A 26 -7.49 -23.27 -3.89
C SER A 26 -6.29 -22.32 -4.05
N PHE A 27 -5.06 -22.85 -4.05
CA PHE A 27 -3.85 -22.10 -4.39
C PHE A 27 -3.65 -21.90 -5.90
N GLY A 28 -4.47 -22.57 -6.75
CA GLY A 28 -4.32 -22.50 -8.20
C GLY A 28 -3.04 -23.19 -8.70
N LEU A 29 -2.55 -24.20 -7.98
CA LEU A 29 -1.35 -24.96 -8.34
C LEU A 29 -1.66 -26.11 -9.29
N VAL A 30 -2.92 -26.58 -9.35
CA VAL A 30 -3.38 -27.59 -10.28
C VAL A 30 -3.65 -26.94 -11.63
N LYS A 31 -2.80 -27.20 -12.61
CA LYS A 31 -2.89 -26.64 -13.96
C LYS A 31 -3.87 -27.44 -14.83
N ASP A 32 -3.78 -28.76 -14.79
CA ASP A 32 -4.57 -29.64 -15.62
C ASP A 32 -4.73 -31.03 -14.97
N VAL A 33 -5.85 -31.70 -15.27
CA VAL A 33 -6.16 -33.06 -14.86
C VAL A 33 -6.72 -33.81 -16.05
N GLN A 34 -5.99 -34.82 -16.55
CA GLN A 34 -6.39 -35.66 -17.66
C GLN A 34 -6.62 -37.09 -17.18
N ILE A 35 -7.64 -37.75 -17.69
CA ILE A 35 -8.02 -39.10 -17.33
C ILE A 35 -7.96 -39.95 -18.60
N ASP A 36 -7.19 -41.06 -18.54
CA ASP A 36 -7.08 -42.03 -19.59
C ASP A 36 -7.41 -43.41 -19.01
N GLY A 37 -8.66 -43.82 -19.15
CA GLY A 37 -9.20 -45.03 -18.52
C GLY A 37 -9.11 -44.94 -16.99
N ALA A 38 -8.30 -45.79 -16.37
CA ALA A 38 -8.05 -45.80 -14.93
C ALA A 38 -6.76 -45.07 -14.52
N LYS A 39 -6.06 -44.44 -15.46
CA LYS A 39 -4.85 -43.66 -15.22
C LYS A 39 -5.18 -42.17 -15.19
N VAL A 40 -4.65 -41.45 -14.20
CA VAL A 40 -4.84 -40.02 -14.03
C VAL A 40 -3.51 -39.27 -14.15
N ASN A 41 -3.45 -38.27 -15.02
CA ASN A 41 -2.31 -37.39 -15.17
C ASN A 41 -2.62 -36.05 -14.53
N VAL A 42 -1.85 -35.63 -13.53
CA VAL A 42 -2.01 -34.36 -12.81
C VAL A 42 -0.84 -33.45 -13.10
N SER A 43 -1.11 -32.29 -13.68
CA SER A 43 -0.11 -31.25 -13.94
C SER A 43 -0.16 -30.16 -12.88
N LEU A 44 0.95 -29.97 -12.17
CA LEU A 44 1.10 -28.95 -11.13
C LEU A 44 2.10 -27.87 -11.54
N VAL A 45 1.86 -26.63 -11.11
CA VAL A 45 2.77 -25.49 -11.30
C VAL A 45 3.10 -24.88 -9.96
N LEU A 46 4.35 -25.06 -9.51
CA LEU A 46 4.83 -24.52 -8.23
C LEU A 46 5.63 -23.23 -8.42
N PRO A 47 5.51 -22.23 -7.51
CA PRO A 47 6.20 -20.93 -7.64
C PRO A 47 7.74 -21.04 -7.62
N LYS A 48 8.29 -21.84 -6.69
CA LYS A 48 9.73 -22.13 -6.53
C LYS A 48 9.90 -23.55 -6.00
N PRO A 49 9.83 -24.57 -6.84
CA PRO A 49 9.98 -25.94 -6.39
C PRO A 49 11.45 -26.27 -6.12
N ASP A 50 11.78 -26.58 -4.87
CA ASP A 50 12.96 -27.37 -4.53
C ASP A 50 12.63 -28.86 -4.58
N ASP A 51 13.64 -29.73 -4.54
CA ASP A 51 13.42 -31.18 -4.73
C ASP A 51 12.68 -31.79 -3.53
N LYS A 52 12.82 -31.23 -2.33
CA LYS A 52 12.08 -31.69 -1.14
C LYS A 52 10.59 -31.37 -1.25
N LEU A 53 10.26 -30.15 -1.65
CA LEU A 53 8.88 -29.71 -1.84
C LEU A 53 8.17 -30.46 -2.97
N LYS A 54 8.89 -30.76 -4.07
CA LYS A 54 8.37 -31.58 -5.17
C LYS A 54 8.01 -32.97 -4.70
N SER A 55 8.90 -33.62 -3.93
CA SER A 55 8.66 -34.97 -3.39
C SER A 55 7.46 -34.98 -2.46
N GLU A 56 7.40 -34.07 -1.49
CA GLU A 56 6.35 -33.98 -0.48
C GLU A 56 4.95 -33.75 -1.09
N ILE A 57 4.85 -32.83 -2.06
CA ILE A 57 3.59 -32.59 -2.78
C ILE A 57 3.23 -33.76 -3.68
N SER A 58 4.20 -34.36 -4.40
CA SER A 58 3.97 -35.48 -5.27
C SER A 58 3.41 -36.66 -4.50
N ASP A 59 3.99 -36.99 -3.34
CA ASP A 59 3.55 -38.11 -2.49
C ASP A 59 2.12 -37.88 -1.99
N SER A 60 1.82 -36.64 -1.52
CA SER A 60 0.49 -36.29 -1.02
C SER A 60 -0.57 -36.32 -2.11
N VAL A 61 -0.26 -35.82 -3.31
CA VAL A 61 -1.15 -35.87 -4.47
C VAL A 61 -1.40 -37.30 -4.93
N ARG A 62 -0.36 -38.13 -4.99
CA ARG A 62 -0.46 -39.52 -5.36
C ARG A 62 -1.41 -40.29 -4.44
N ILE A 63 -1.26 -40.12 -3.13
CA ILE A 63 -2.13 -40.74 -2.12
C ILE A 63 -3.58 -40.30 -2.33
N ALA A 64 -3.85 -38.99 -2.39
CA ALA A 64 -5.20 -38.45 -2.50
C ALA A 64 -5.93 -38.89 -3.79
N VAL A 65 -5.21 -39.00 -4.90
CA VAL A 65 -5.80 -39.40 -6.18
C VAL A 65 -6.00 -40.94 -6.27
N LEU A 66 -5.08 -41.75 -5.73
CA LEU A 66 -5.24 -43.19 -5.67
C LEU A 66 -6.37 -43.66 -4.75
N GLU A 67 -6.72 -42.89 -3.75
CA GLU A 67 -7.90 -43.14 -2.88
C GLU A 67 -9.24 -42.92 -3.61
N THR A 68 -9.22 -42.35 -4.83
CA THR A 68 -10.44 -42.13 -5.61
C THR A 68 -10.86 -43.45 -6.31
N PRO A 69 -12.10 -43.94 -6.11
CA PRO A 69 -12.56 -45.15 -6.74
C PRO A 69 -12.46 -45.10 -8.27
N GLY A 70 -11.83 -46.14 -8.86
CA GLY A 70 -11.66 -46.27 -10.31
C GLY A 70 -10.28 -45.80 -10.82
N VAL A 71 -9.42 -45.25 -9.96
CA VAL A 71 -8.04 -44.88 -10.30
C VAL A 71 -7.09 -46.05 -9.98
N SER A 72 -6.27 -46.46 -10.93
CA SER A 72 -5.26 -47.49 -10.75
C SER A 72 -3.82 -46.98 -10.82
N ASP A 73 -3.61 -45.86 -11.50
CA ASP A 73 -2.28 -45.24 -11.64
C ASP A 73 -2.37 -43.72 -11.74
N VAL A 74 -1.32 -43.04 -11.22
CA VAL A 74 -1.24 -41.56 -11.19
C VAL A 74 0.13 -41.12 -11.67
N ASP A 75 0.15 -40.31 -12.73
CA ASP A 75 1.33 -39.62 -13.20
C ASP A 75 1.27 -38.16 -12.80
N ILE A 76 2.35 -37.62 -12.19
CA ILE A 76 2.38 -36.30 -11.65
C ILE A 76 3.51 -35.49 -12.27
N GLN A 77 3.15 -34.48 -13.02
CA GLN A 77 4.10 -33.58 -13.65
C GLN A 77 4.16 -32.25 -12.87
N ILE A 78 5.32 -31.96 -12.27
CA ILE A 78 5.54 -30.73 -11.54
C ILE A 78 6.48 -29.83 -12.34
N SER A 79 5.96 -28.68 -12.75
CA SER A 79 6.74 -27.64 -13.42
C SER A 79 6.96 -26.43 -12.50
N ALA A 80 8.12 -25.79 -12.64
CA ALA A 80 8.32 -24.48 -12.03
C ALA A 80 7.51 -23.43 -12.80
N ARG A 81 6.93 -22.48 -12.10
CA ARG A 81 6.34 -21.30 -12.72
C ARG A 81 7.47 -20.50 -13.38
N GLN A 82 7.75 -20.78 -14.66
CA GLN A 82 8.70 -19.97 -15.41
C GLN A 82 8.12 -18.56 -15.53
N PRO A 83 8.92 -17.49 -15.30
CA PRO A 83 8.59 -16.20 -15.87
C PRO A 83 8.45 -16.43 -17.37
N LYS A 84 7.31 -16.07 -17.96
CA LYS A 84 7.09 -16.22 -19.39
C LYS A 84 8.24 -15.54 -20.13
N ALA A 85 9.19 -16.32 -20.64
CA ALA A 85 10.08 -15.90 -21.72
C ALA A 85 9.19 -15.70 -22.94
N ALA A 86 9.26 -14.56 -23.58
CA ALA A 86 8.53 -14.20 -24.77
C ALA A 86 8.87 -15.22 -25.91
N PRO A 87 7.87 -15.78 -26.60
CA PRO A 87 8.13 -16.55 -27.80
C PRO A 87 8.53 -15.59 -28.92
N GLN A 88 9.72 -15.75 -29.50
CA GLN A 88 10.04 -15.24 -30.82
C GLN A 88 9.22 -16.01 -31.85
N GLY A 89 8.18 -15.37 -32.39
CA GLY A 89 7.34 -15.92 -33.46
C GLY A 89 6.37 -14.86 -33.90
N GLN A 90 6.52 -14.39 -35.15
CA GLN A 90 5.70 -13.38 -35.80
C GLN A 90 4.21 -13.73 -35.72
N GLY A 91 3.45 -12.85 -35.10
CA GLY A 91 1.98 -12.93 -35.04
C GLY A 91 1.48 -11.90 -34.03
N GLN A 92 0.98 -10.80 -34.53
CA GLN A 92 0.25 -9.71 -33.88
C GLN A 92 0.21 -9.78 -32.35
N GLN A 93 1.17 -9.12 -31.71
CA GLN A 93 1.08 -8.71 -30.33
C GLN A 93 -0.20 -7.83 -30.22
N LYS A 94 -1.26 -8.39 -29.63
CA LYS A 94 -2.11 -7.53 -28.80
C LYS A 94 -1.16 -7.01 -27.71
N ALA A 95 -0.67 -5.80 -27.90
CA ALA A 95 -0.03 -5.04 -26.85
C ALA A 95 -0.94 -5.18 -25.61
N GLU A 96 -0.43 -5.79 -24.53
CA GLU A 96 -0.94 -5.43 -23.23
C GLU A 96 -0.88 -3.91 -23.25
N LYS A 97 -2.06 -3.28 -23.26
CA LYS A 97 -2.15 -1.84 -23.06
C LYS A 97 -1.38 -1.60 -21.78
N SER A 98 -0.17 -1.02 -21.89
CA SER A 98 0.49 -0.42 -20.73
C SER A 98 -0.59 0.46 -20.12
N ALA A 99 -1.06 0.10 -18.93
CA ALA A 99 -2.11 0.84 -18.30
C ALA A 99 -1.62 2.28 -18.25
N LYS A 100 -2.35 3.16 -18.89
CA LYS A 100 -1.96 4.56 -18.99
C LYS A 100 -2.14 5.11 -17.56
N LEU A 101 -1.04 5.46 -16.92
CA LEU A 101 -1.11 6.16 -15.65
C LEU A 101 -2.01 7.40 -15.83
N PRO A 102 -2.81 7.75 -14.81
CA PRO A 102 -3.63 8.95 -14.86
C PRO A 102 -2.75 10.18 -15.09
N ASP A 103 -3.31 11.21 -15.70
CA ASP A 103 -2.62 12.47 -16.02
C ASP A 103 -2.47 13.34 -14.75
N ILE A 104 -1.76 12.80 -13.76
CA ILE A 104 -1.40 13.46 -12.52
C ILE A 104 0.01 14.02 -12.68
N LYS A 105 0.19 15.30 -12.40
CA LYS A 105 1.49 15.98 -12.58
C LYS A 105 2.48 15.61 -11.47
N TYR A 106 2.00 15.53 -10.23
CA TYR A 106 2.85 15.37 -9.06
C TYR A 106 2.32 14.29 -8.11
N TYR A 107 3.12 13.25 -7.89
CA TYR A 107 2.86 12.20 -6.93
C TYR A 107 3.75 12.40 -5.70
N ILE A 108 3.16 12.62 -4.54
CA ILE A 108 3.85 12.98 -3.30
C ILE A 108 3.66 11.87 -2.29
N ALA A 109 4.74 11.16 -1.94
CA ALA A 109 4.69 10.10 -0.95
C ALA A 109 4.87 10.64 0.48
N VAL A 110 4.03 10.19 1.41
CA VAL A 110 4.19 10.42 2.86
C VAL A 110 4.63 9.11 3.50
N ALA A 111 5.86 9.08 3.98
CA ALA A 111 6.49 7.89 4.53
C ALA A 111 6.83 8.07 6.01
N SER A 112 6.95 6.95 6.72
CA SER A 112 7.54 6.91 8.06
C SER A 112 8.32 5.63 8.26
N GLY A 113 9.37 5.67 9.06
CA GLY A 113 10.19 4.49 9.35
C GLY A 113 9.51 3.51 10.31
N LYS A 114 8.51 3.95 11.09
CA LYS A 114 7.74 3.11 12.03
C LYS A 114 6.29 3.61 12.14
N GLY A 115 5.41 2.77 12.69
CA GLY A 115 4.05 3.16 13.04
C GLY A 115 3.99 4.09 14.25
N GLY A 116 2.88 4.84 14.40
CA GLY A 116 2.61 5.67 15.57
C GLY A 116 3.27 7.05 15.59
N VAL A 117 3.99 7.46 14.53
CA VAL A 117 4.58 8.81 14.43
C VAL A 117 3.60 9.87 13.91
N GLY A 118 2.36 9.49 13.60
CA GLY A 118 1.35 10.40 13.06
C GLY A 118 1.47 10.64 11.55
N LYS A 119 2.02 9.69 10.79
CA LYS A 119 2.17 9.74 9.33
C LYS A 119 0.87 10.14 8.63
N SER A 120 -0.21 9.41 8.87
CA SER A 120 -1.53 9.64 8.26
C SER A 120 -2.14 10.98 8.69
N THR A 121 -1.92 11.41 9.94
CA THR A 121 -2.31 12.75 10.42
C THR A 121 -1.61 13.85 9.62
N VAL A 122 -0.31 13.69 9.37
CA VAL A 122 0.45 14.63 8.54
C VAL A 122 -0.04 14.58 7.10
N ALA A 123 -0.24 13.38 6.53
CA ALA A 123 -0.74 13.22 5.16
C ALA A 123 -2.09 13.92 4.94
N VAL A 124 -3.05 13.71 5.85
CA VAL A 124 -4.38 14.32 5.78
C VAL A 124 -4.30 15.86 5.88
N ASN A 125 -3.61 16.37 6.91
CA ASN A 125 -3.56 17.82 7.13
C ASN A 125 -2.78 18.54 6.04
N VAL A 126 -1.67 17.96 5.54
CA VAL A 126 -0.92 18.51 4.40
C VAL A 126 -1.78 18.50 3.13
N ALA A 127 -2.48 17.40 2.84
CA ALA A 127 -3.35 17.32 1.66
C ALA A 127 -4.50 18.35 1.73
N VAL A 128 -5.15 18.50 2.89
CA VAL A 128 -6.19 19.54 3.09
C VAL A 128 -5.62 20.94 2.96
N ALA A 129 -4.43 21.20 3.52
CA ALA A 129 -3.74 22.48 3.35
C ALA A 129 -3.42 22.77 1.89
N MET A 130 -2.93 21.77 1.14
CA MET A 130 -2.68 21.89 -0.30
C MET A 130 -3.97 22.17 -1.07
N ALA A 131 -5.09 21.51 -0.75
CA ALA A 131 -6.38 21.73 -1.40
C ALA A 131 -6.95 23.14 -1.15
N LYS A 132 -6.58 23.78 -0.05
CA LYS A 132 -6.92 25.20 0.20
C LYS A 132 -6.07 26.17 -0.61
N MET A 133 -4.89 25.79 -1.04
CA MET A 133 -3.94 26.62 -1.81
C MET A 133 -4.01 26.35 -3.31
N ARG A 134 -4.41 25.15 -3.70
CA ARG A 134 -4.51 24.67 -5.08
C ARG A 134 -5.78 23.86 -5.24
N ASP A 135 -6.48 24.06 -6.33
CA ASP A 135 -7.50 23.12 -6.78
C ASP A 135 -6.82 21.82 -7.24
N LYS A 136 -7.59 20.74 -7.40
CA LYS A 136 -7.13 19.50 -8.02
C LYS A 136 -6.10 18.69 -7.19
N VAL A 137 -6.36 18.56 -5.91
CA VAL A 137 -5.59 17.69 -5.01
C VAL A 137 -6.34 16.40 -4.73
N GLY A 138 -5.62 15.28 -4.80
CA GLY A 138 -6.08 13.96 -4.37
C GLY A 138 -5.31 13.46 -3.16
N LEU A 139 -5.95 12.58 -2.38
CA LEU A 139 -5.34 11.87 -1.27
C LEU A 139 -5.65 10.37 -1.38
N MET A 140 -4.61 9.56 -1.45
CA MET A 140 -4.70 8.11 -1.49
C MET A 140 -4.13 7.49 -0.22
N ASP A 141 -4.97 6.75 0.51
CA ASP A 141 -4.57 5.95 1.66
C ASP A 141 -4.16 4.55 1.19
N ALA A 142 -2.88 4.28 1.25
CA ALA A 142 -2.30 2.99 0.91
C ALA A 142 -1.85 2.18 2.15
N ASP A 143 -2.20 2.63 3.36
CA ASP A 143 -1.92 1.91 4.61
C ASP A 143 -2.96 0.80 4.84
N ILE A 144 -2.61 -0.39 4.40
CA ILE A 144 -3.51 -1.55 4.39
C ILE A 144 -3.75 -2.11 5.79
N TRP A 145 -2.80 -1.94 6.69
CA TRP A 145 -2.88 -2.50 8.05
C TRP A 145 -3.62 -1.62 9.04
N GLY A 146 -3.82 -0.35 8.72
CA GLY A 146 -4.52 0.59 9.58
C GLY A 146 -5.05 1.78 8.80
N PRO A 147 -5.95 1.55 7.81
CA PRO A 147 -6.48 2.65 7.02
C PRO A 147 -7.27 3.60 7.92
N SER A 148 -6.72 4.77 8.17
CA SER A 148 -7.27 5.74 9.12
C SER A 148 -7.86 6.99 8.47
N ILE A 149 -7.55 7.24 7.21
CA ILE A 149 -7.99 8.45 6.49
C ILE A 149 -9.52 8.58 6.40
N PRO A 150 -10.32 7.50 6.15
CA PRO A 150 -11.77 7.60 6.19
C PRO A 150 -12.31 8.18 7.50
N THR A 151 -11.80 7.68 8.63
CA THR A 151 -12.17 8.17 9.97
C THR A 151 -11.75 9.60 10.19
N MET A 152 -10.47 9.95 9.84
CA MET A 152 -9.94 11.30 10.00
C MET A 152 -10.64 12.36 9.16
N LEU A 153 -11.38 11.98 8.14
CA LEU A 153 -12.17 12.86 7.28
C LEU A 153 -13.68 12.67 7.48
N GLY A 154 -14.10 11.84 8.43
CA GLY A 154 -15.51 11.60 8.75
C GLY A 154 -16.30 11.00 7.59
N ILE A 155 -15.68 10.15 6.79
CA ILE A 155 -16.30 9.55 5.60
C ILE A 155 -16.76 8.14 5.93
N LYS A 156 -18.06 7.88 5.72
CA LYS A 156 -18.68 6.56 5.89
C LYS A 156 -19.19 5.97 4.58
N ASP A 157 -19.21 6.79 3.52
CA ASP A 157 -19.66 6.36 2.20
C ASP A 157 -18.63 5.44 1.54
N ARG A 158 -19.09 4.65 0.58
CA ARG A 158 -18.24 3.79 -0.24
C ARG A 158 -18.12 4.32 -1.67
N PRO A 159 -16.95 4.21 -2.30
CA PRO A 159 -16.79 4.52 -3.70
C PRO A 159 -17.74 3.71 -4.58
N LYS A 160 -18.26 4.31 -5.63
CA LYS A 160 -19.09 3.63 -6.64
C LYS A 160 -18.21 3.23 -7.82
N ALA A 161 -18.57 2.12 -8.46
CA ALA A 161 -18.01 1.75 -9.75
C ALA A 161 -18.86 2.33 -10.88
N THR A 162 -18.21 2.71 -11.99
CA THR A 162 -18.87 3.04 -13.26
C THR A 162 -19.18 1.76 -14.04
N GLU A 163 -19.96 1.89 -15.13
CA GLU A 163 -20.25 0.77 -16.05
C GLU A 163 -18.96 0.18 -16.65
N ASP A 164 -17.91 0.98 -16.84
CA ASP A 164 -16.59 0.57 -17.33
C ASP A 164 -15.66 0.03 -16.22
N ASN A 165 -16.20 -0.31 -15.06
CA ASN A 165 -15.45 -0.79 -13.89
C ASN A 165 -14.36 0.18 -13.36
N LYS A 166 -14.50 1.48 -13.60
CA LYS A 166 -13.68 2.50 -12.95
C LYS A 166 -14.25 2.87 -11.59
N ILE A 167 -13.40 3.30 -10.68
CA ILE A 167 -13.77 3.66 -9.31
C ILE A 167 -13.93 5.17 -9.23
N VAL A 168 -15.11 5.63 -8.82
CA VAL A 168 -15.37 7.05 -8.57
C VAL A 168 -14.84 7.40 -7.19
N PRO A 169 -13.82 8.27 -7.06
CA PRO A 169 -13.28 8.67 -5.76
C PRO A 169 -14.32 9.45 -4.97
N LEU A 170 -14.23 9.42 -3.65
CA LEU A 170 -15.05 10.26 -2.79
C LEU A 170 -14.47 11.67 -2.75
N ASN A 171 -15.32 12.66 -2.45
CA ASN A 171 -14.90 14.06 -2.36
C ASN A 171 -15.15 14.60 -0.96
N LYS A 172 -14.13 15.22 -0.37
CA LYS A 172 -14.23 15.87 0.94
C LYS A 172 -13.19 16.97 1.06
N LEU A 173 -13.58 18.15 1.58
CA LEU A 173 -12.69 19.29 1.83
C LEU A 173 -11.83 19.68 0.59
N GLY A 174 -12.39 19.61 -0.61
CA GLY A 174 -11.68 19.90 -1.85
C GLY A 174 -10.75 18.78 -2.34
N LEU A 175 -10.71 17.64 -1.66
CA LEU A 175 -9.89 16.48 -2.02
C LEU A 175 -10.69 15.42 -2.75
N LYS A 176 -10.09 14.78 -3.77
CA LYS A 176 -10.49 13.45 -4.24
C LYS A 176 -9.82 12.39 -3.38
N LEU A 177 -10.59 11.43 -2.91
CA LEU A 177 -10.16 10.50 -1.87
C LEU A 177 -10.35 9.05 -2.31
N MET A 178 -9.30 8.27 -2.11
CA MET A 178 -9.37 6.81 -2.17
C MET A 178 -8.62 6.18 -1.01
N SER A 179 -9.22 5.20 -0.37
CA SER A 179 -8.61 4.45 0.73
C SER A 179 -8.94 2.97 0.60
N ILE A 180 -8.01 2.13 0.97
CA ILE A 180 -8.24 0.70 1.14
C ILE A 180 -9.33 0.44 2.19
N GLY A 181 -9.46 1.32 3.18
CA GLY A 181 -10.49 1.25 4.20
C GLY A 181 -11.93 1.33 3.67
N PHE A 182 -12.13 1.89 2.48
CA PHE A 182 -13.45 1.89 1.84
C PHE A 182 -13.86 0.53 1.25
N LEU A 183 -12.89 -0.36 1.01
CA LEU A 183 -13.09 -1.66 0.37
C LEU A 183 -13.16 -2.82 1.36
N VAL A 184 -12.75 -2.59 2.60
CA VAL A 184 -12.73 -3.61 3.66
C VAL A 184 -13.90 -3.36 4.61
N ASN A 185 -14.59 -4.42 5.02
CA ASN A 185 -15.58 -4.32 6.08
C ASN A 185 -14.83 -4.30 7.43
N GLU A 186 -15.25 -3.45 8.36
CA GLU A 186 -14.64 -3.33 9.70
C GLU A 186 -14.66 -4.67 10.47
N ASP A 187 -15.65 -5.52 10.20
CA ASP A 187 -15.84 -6.82 10.84
C ASP A 187 -15.07 -7.97 10.16
N GLU A 188 -14.41 -7.73 9.01
CA GLU A 188 -13.73 -8.75 8.26
C GLU A 188 -12.19 -8.64 8.43
N THR A 189 -11.59 -9.65 9.02
CA THR A 189 -10.13 -9.77 9.05
C THR A 189 -9.60 -10.22 7.68
N VAL A 190 -9.25 -9.28 6.82
CA VAL A 190 -8.61 -9.57 5.53
C VAL A 190 -7.12 -9.81 5.74
N ILE A 191 -6.66 -11.02 5.44
CA ILE A 191 -5.23 -11.32 5.47
C ILE A 191 -4.59 -10.85 4.17
N TRP A 192 -4.02 -9.65 4.19
CA TRP A 192 -3.31 -9.06 3.07
C TRP A 192 -1.95 -9.74 2.85
N ARG A 193 -1.71 -10.25 1.64
CA ARG A 193 -0.42 -10.77 1.20
C ARG A 193 0.22 -9.83 0.20
N GLY A 194 1.54 -9.78 0.14
CA GLY A 194 2.29 -8.85 -0.74
C GLY A 194 1.74 -8.70 -2.16
N PRO A 195 1.44 -9.78 -2.91
CA PRO A 195 0.85 -9.67 -4.25
C PRO A 195 -0.54 -9.03 -4.29
N MET A 196 -1.36 -9.22 -3.25
CA MET A 196 -2.70 -8.59 -3.15
C MET A 196 -2.58 -7.09 -2.89
N VAL A 197 -1.65 -6.71 -2.01
CA VAL A 197 -1.32 -5.30 -1.72
C VAL A 197 -0.88 -4.58 -2.98
N HIS A 198 0.06 -5.16 -3.72
CA HIS A 198 0.54 -4.59 -4.98
C HIS A 198 -0.59 -4.45 -6.01
N GLY A 199 -1.46 -5.47 -6.12
CA GLY A 199 -2.62 -5.43 -7.01
C GLY A 199 -3.61 -4.32 -6.65
N ALA A 200 -3.94 -4.15 -5.37
CA ALA A 200 -4.85 -3.10 -4.90
C ALA A 200 -4.29 -1.70 -5.13
N ILE A 201 -3.01 -1.49 -4.83
CA ILE A 201 -2.33 -0.21 -5.06
C ILE A 201 -2.31 0.13 -6.55
N LYS A 202 -1.95 -0.84 -7.40
CA LYS A 202 -1.97 -0.66 -8.84
C LYS A 202 -3.37 -0.28 -9.31
N GLN A 203 -4.40 -0.98 -8.83
CA GLN A 203 -5.79 -0.68 -9.16
C GLN A 203 -6.20 0.73 -8.70
N PHE A 204 -5.76 1.19 -7.53
CA PHE A 204 -6.06 2.55 -7.07
C PHE A 204 -5.42 3.63 -7.94
N ILE A 205 -4.25 3.36 -8.49
CA ILE A 205 -3.62 4.30 -9.42
C ILE A 205 -4.31 4.26 -10.78
N GLU A 206 -4.61 3.07 -11.32
CA GLU A 206 -5.04 2.89 -12.71
C GLU A 206 -6.57 2.98 -12.90
N ASP A 207 -7.37 2.54 -11.91
CA ASP A 207 -8.82 2.39 -12.05
C ASP A 207 -9.63 3.45 -11.32
N VAL A 208 -9.04 4.19 -10.38
CA VAL A 208 -9.70 5.37 -9.78
C VAL A 208 -9.70 6.53 -10.78
N ILE A 209 -10.82 7.22 -10.88
CA ILE A 209 -11.00 8.39 -11.75
C ILE A 209 -10.35 9.62 -11.08
N TRP A 210 -9.04 9.75 -11.29
CA TRP A 210 -8.25 10.91 -10.82
C TRP A 210 -8.31 12.10 -11.77
N ASP A 211 -9.29 12.15 -12.71
CA ASP A 211 -9.44 13.26 -13.62
C ASP A 211 -9.44 14.59 -12.85
N ASP A 212 -8.84 15.63 -13.42
CA ASP A 212 -8.67 16.92 -12.76
C ASP A 212 -7.91 16.84 -11.41
N THR A 213 -6.96 15.92 -11.27
CA THR A 213 -6.05 15.86 -10.13
C THR A 213 -4.64 16.18 -10.60
N ASP A 214 -4.08 17.29 -10.14
CA ASP A 214 -2.70 17.68 -10.45
C ASP A 214 -1.71 17.13 -9.41
N HIS A 215 -2.11 17.07 -8.14
CA HIS A 215 -1.28 16.65 -7.01
C HIS A 215 -1.94 15.47 -6.30
N LEU A 216 -1.28 14.32 -6.23
CA LEU A 216 -1.75 13.16 -5.47
C LEU A 216 -0.83 12.91 -4.28
N VAL A 217 -1.35 13.15 -3.08
CA VAL A 217 -0.69 12.78 -1.83
C VAL A 217 -0.99 11.33 -1.53
N ILE A 218 0.05 10.54 -1.25
CA ILE A 218 -0.05 9.10 -1.02
C ILE A 218 0.45 8.80 0.38
N ASP A 219 -0.44 8.38 1.26
CA ASP A 219 -0.11 7.90 2.60
C ASP A 219 0.40 6.45 2.51
N LEU A 220 1.72 6.26 2.65
CA LEU A 220 2.37 4.96 2.51
C LEU A 220 2.14 4.07 3.74
N PRO A 221 2.20 2.75 3.62
CA PRO A 221 2.27 1.87 4.77
C PRO A 221 3.46 2.23 5.68
N PRO A 222 3.40 2.02 7.00
CA PRO A 222 4.52 2.32 7.89
C PRO A 222 5.69 1.36 7.69
N GLY A 223 6.90 1.82 8.00
CA GLY A 223 8.14 1.03 7.89
C GLY A 223 8.82 1.18 6.54
N THR A 224 9.71 0.23 6.23
CA THR A 224 10.50 0.18 4.97
C THR A 224 10.46 -1.21 4.35
N GLY A 225 9.37 -1.92 4.54
CA GLY A 225 9.15 -3.29 4.06
C GLY A 225 8.73 -3.39 2.59
N ASP A 226 8.52 -4.62 2.14
CA ASP A 226 8.22 -4.95 0.73
C ASP A 226 6.99 -4.21 0.17
N ALA A 227 5.97 -3.97 0.99
CA ALA A 227 4.76 -3.27 0.56
C ALA A 227 5.05 -1.82 0.18
N GLN A 228 5.81 -1.11 1.02
CA GLN A 228 6.22 0.27 0.77
C GLN A 228 7.17 0.35 -0.45
N LEU A 229 8.16 -0.55 -0.53
CA LEU A 229 9.07 -0.64 -1.67
C LEU A 229 8.32 -0.89 -2.98
N SER A 230 7.38 -1.83 -2.98
CA SER A 230 6.55 -2.15 -4.15
C SER A 230 5.73 -0.96 -4.62
N LEU A 231 5.12 -0.21 -3.69
CA LEU A 231 4.34 0.99 -4.01
C LEU A 231 5.23 2.07 -4.65
N VAL A 232 6.36 2.40 -4.00
CA VAL A 232 7.31 3.41 -4.50
C VAL A 232 7.84 3.06 -5.90
N GLN A 233 7.96 1.77 -6.22
CA GLN A 233 8.37 1.32 -7.57
C GLN A 233 7.26 1.39 -8.61
N THR A 234 6.00 1.36 -8.18
CA THR A 234 4.84 1.34 -9.09
C THR A 234 4.43 2.75 -9.52
N VAL A 235 4.67 3.75 -8.67
CA VAL A 235 4.23 5.14 -8.87
C VAL A 235 5.40 6.02 -9.25
N PRO A 236 5.28 6.89 -10.28
CA PRO A 236 6.32 7.84 -10.65
C PRO A 236 6.34 9.02 -9.66
N LEU A 237 6.92 8.80 -8.48
CA LEU A 237 6.94 9.78 -7.41
C LEU A 237 7.75 11.03 -7.79
N SER A 238 7.13 12.19 -7.69
CA SER A 238 7.79 13.50 -7.79
C SER A 238 8.65 13.79 -6.57
N GLY A 239 8.29 13.18 -5.43
CA GLY A 239 9.09 13.24 -4.22
C GLY A 239 8.40 12.58 -3.03
N GLY A 240 9.18 12.41 -1.95
CA GLY A 240 8.68 11.85 -0.70
C GLY A 240 9.05 12.68 0.50
N LEU A 241 8.14 12.81 1.45
CA LEU A 241 8.42 13.37 2.77
C LEU A 241 8.48 12.27 3.81
N ILE A 242 9.33 12.45 4.83
CA ILE A 242 9.54 11.49 5.91
C ILE A 242 9.02 12.10 7.21
N VAL A 243 8.03 11.46 7.82
CA VAL A 243 7.47 11.86 9.11
C VAL A 243 8.16 11.11 10.23
N THR A 244 8.59 11.82 11.25
CA THR A 244 9.21 11.27 12.45
C THR A 244 8.71 11.99 13.71
N THR A 245 9.09 11.47 14.87
CA THR A 245 8.98 12.17 16.17
C THR A 245 10.39 12.39 16.71
N PRO A 246 10.61 13.31 17.70
CA PRO A 246 11.96 13.67 18.15
C PRO A 246 12.72 12.56 18.88
N GLN A 247 12.05 11.47 19.30
CA GLN A 247 12.66 10.38 20.06
C GLN A 247 13.74 9.65 19.24
N ASP A 248 14.87 9.33 19.86
CA ASP A 248 16.00 8.63 19.22
C ASP A 248 15.60 7.33 18.52
N VAL A 249 14.67 6.57 19.10
CA VAL A 249 14.14 5.34 18.48
C VAL A 249 13.46 5.61 17.13
N ALA A 250 12.77 6.74 16.99
CA ALA A 250 12.15 7.13 15.72
C ALA A 250 13.18 7.61 14.69
N LEU A 251 14.24 8.28 15.16
CA LEU A 251 15.30 8.81 14.30
C LEU A 251 16.12 7.71 13.62
N ILE A 252 16.31 6.55 14.26
CA ILE A 252 16.94 5.37 13.64
C ILE A 252 16.20 4.96 12.36
N ASP A 253 14.88 5.04 12.37
CA ASP A 253 14.06 4.64 11.24
C ASP A 253 13.99 5.71 10.13
N VAL A 254 14.25 6.99 10.45
CA VAL A 254 14.43 8.05 9.44
C VAL A 254 15.56 7.69 8.47
N LYS A 255 16.68 7.17 8.99
CA LYS A 255 17.80 6.71 8.17
C LYS A 255 17.36 5.69 7.11
N ARG A 256 16.51 4.73 7.51
CA ARG A 256 16.00 3.70 6.60
C ARG A 256 15.09 4.32 5.52
N GLY A 257 14.22 5.25 5.90
CA GLY A 257 13.37 5.99 4.96
C GLY A 257 14.17 6.78 3.92
N VAL A 258 15.19 7.53 4.37
CA VAL A 258 16.12 8.27 3.49
C VAL A 258 16.84 7.31 2.54
N GLN A 259 17.36 6.20 3.04
CA GLN A 259 18.05 5.20 2.21
C GLN A 259 17.13 4.54 1.19
N MET A 260 15.87 4.27 1.56
CA MET A 260 14.88 3.73 0.66
C MET A 260 14.60 4.66 -0.52
N PHE A 261 14.29 5.93 -0.26
CA PHE A 261 14.03 6.90 -1.33
C PHE A 261 15.26 7.10 -2.22
N ARG A 262 16.46 7.21 -1.63
CA ARG A 262 17.73 7.32 -2.41
C ARG A 262 17.97 6.10 -3.31
N LYS A 263 17.76 4.88 -2.78
CA LYS A 263 17.93 3.63 -3.53
C LYS A 263 16.97 3.53 -4.73
N LEU A 264 15.80 4.13 -4.61
CA LEU A 264 14.76 4.13 -5.64
C LEU A 264 14.77 5.41 -6.50
N ASN A 265 15.79 6.26 -6.33
CA ASN A 265 15.94 7.54 -7.04
C ASN A 265 14.74 8.47 -6.89
N VAL A 266 14.05 8.43 -5.74
CA VAL A 266 12.95 9.34 -5.43
C VAL A 266 13.53 10.58 -4.74
N PRO A 267 13.22 11.80 -5.22
CA PRO A 267 13.61 13.04 -4.56
C PRO A 267 13.05 13.09 -3.13
N ILE A 268 13.87 13.51 -2.16
CA ILE A 268 13.41 13.69 -0.78
C ILE A 268 13.01 15.14 -0.59
N LEU A 269 11.70 15.38 -0.44
CA LEU A 269 11.15 16.72 -0.22
C LEU A 269 11.55 17.26 1.15
N GLY A 270 11.67 16.39 2.13
CA GLY A 270 12.20 16.74 3.44
C GLY A 270 11.71 15.85 4.56
N ILE A 271 12.09 16.25 5.79
CA ILE A 271 11.70 15.62 7.04
C ILE A 271 10.74 16.53 7.80
N VAL A 272 9.64 15.95 8.32
CA VAL A 272 8.69 16.59 9.22
C VAL A 272 8.86 15.97 10.60
N GLU A 273 9.10 16.81 11.62
CA GLU A 273 9.09 16.37 13.02
C GLU A 273 7.69 16.61 13.60
N ASN A 274 6.95 15.53 13.80
CA ASN A 274 5.63 15.57 14.44
C ASN A 274 5.75 15.33 15.95
N MET A 275 4.79 15.83 16.72
CA MET A 275 4.79 15.75 18.18
C MET A 275 6.07 16.36 18.79
N SER A 276 6.54 17.46 18.21
CA SER A 276 7.84 18.05 18.52
C SER A 276 7.87 18.67 19.92
N TYR A 277 6.83 19.40 20.29
CA TYR A 277 6.72 20.08 21.56
C TYR A 277 5.25 20.31 21.94
N LEU A 278 4.98 20.58 23.23
CA LEU A 278 3.68 21.01 23.73
C LEU A 278 3.75 22.48 24.14
N GLU A 279 2.86 23.31 23.59
CA GLU A 279 2.69 24.70 24.04
C GLU A 279 1.88 24.73 25.34
N GLN A 280 2.41 25.38 26.38
CA GLN A 280 1.67 25.63 27.61
C GLN A 280 0.75 26.89 27.45
N SER A 281 -0.51 26.73 27.82
CA SER A 281 -1.48 27.82 27.73
C SER A 281 -1.06 28.99 28.66
N GLY A 282 -0.66 30.13 28.07
CA GLY A 282 -0.57 31.41 28.78
C GLY A 282 0.83 31.99 29.02
N GLU A 283 1.93 31.25 28.85
CA GLU A 283 3.28 31.74 29.21
C GLU A 283 4.33 31.66 28.09
N GLY A 284 3.97 31.11 26.92
CA GLY A 284 4.94 30.93 25.82
C GLY A 284 6.03 29.88 26.11
N GLU A 285 5.92 29.19 27.24
CA GLU A 285 6.81 28.08 27.57
C GLU A 285 6.41 26.83 26.79
N VAL A 286 7.39 26.11 26.26
CA VAL A 286 7.21 24.86 25.55
C VAL A 286 7.74 23.70 26.39
N ILE A 287 7.03 22.57 26.39
CA ILE A 287 7.46 21.36 27.04
C ILE A 287 7.86 20.34 25.98
N ASP A 288 9.09 19.87 26.05
CA ASP A 288 9.65 18.87 25.15
C ASP A 288 9.34 17.45 25.69
N ILE A 289 8.08 17.00 25.55
CA ILE A 289 7.60 15.73 26.10
C ILE A 289 8.41 14.53 25.56
N PHE A 290 8.73 14.57 24.27
CA PHE A 290 9.47 13.50 23.59
C PHE A 290 10.89 13.93 23.18
N GLY A 291 11.38 15.05 23.65
CA GLY A 291 12.54 15.78 23.13
C GLY A 291 12.14 16.64 21.95
N ARG A 292 13.10 17.41 21.40
CA ARG A 292 12.86 18.36 20.29
C ARG A 292 14.07 18.44 19.36
N GLY A 293 13.82 18.71 18.08
CA GLY A 293 14.87 19.00 17.10
C GLY A 293 15.61 17.78 16.57
N GLY A 294 15.20 16.56 16.93
CA GLY A 294 15.79 15.34 16.42
C GLY A 294 15.63 15.19 14.91
N GLY A 295 14.45 15.50 14.37
CA GLY A 295 14.17 15.49 12.93
C GLY A 295 15.02 16.51 12.17
N LYS A 296 15.22 17.72 12.74
CA LYS A 296 16.10 18.74 12.16
C LYS A 296 17.55 18.27 12.10
N LYS A 297 18.05 17.68 13.20
CA LYS A 297 19.40 17.11 13.24
C LYS A 297 19.59 16.01 12.21
N MET A 298 18.58 15.14 12.00
CA MET A 298 18.64 14.11 10.96
C MET A 298 18.63 14.72 9.55
N ALA A 299 17.82 15.76 9.32
CA ALA A 299 17.80 16.47 8.04
C ALA A 299 19.18 17.05 7.69
N GLU A 300 19.82 17.72 8.63
CA GLU A 300 21.19 18.21 8.49
C GLU A 300 22.18 17.08 8.23
N GLN A 301 22.13 16.01 8.99
CA GLN A 301 23.03 14.86 8.87
C GLN A 301 22.94 14.19 7.49
N PHE A 302 21.73 14.11 6.92
CA PHE A 302 21.52 13.50 5.61
C PHE A 302 21.56 14.48 4.44
N GLY A 303 21.72 15.77 4.70
CA GLY A 303 21.71 16.81 3.67
C GLY A 303 20.38 16.83 2.90
N VAL A 304 19.24 16.72 3.63
CA VAL A 304 17.89 16.83 3.09
C VAL A 304 17.15 17.99 3.76
N PRO A 305 16.13 18.60 3.13
CA PRO A 305 15.38 19.68 3.73
C PRO A 305 14.72 19.29 5.05
N PHE A 306 14.63 20.21 6.01
CA PHE A 306 13.76 20.13 7.17
C PHE A 306 12.52 20.96 6.89
N LEU A 307 11.33 20.34 6.87
CA LEU A 307 10.09 21.00 6.45
C LEU A 307 9.40 21.72 7.60
N GLY A 308 9.62 21.29 8.85
CA GLY A 308 9.05 21.94 10.01
C GLY A 308 8.77 21.00 11.17
N GLU A 309 8.36 21.64 12.27
CA GLU A 309 7.94 21.01 13.52
C GLU A 309 6.42 21.15 13.67
N ILE A 310 5.75 20.07 14.06
CA ILE A 310 4.31 20.09 14.38
C ILE A 310 4.19 19.89 15.88
N PRO A 311 3.51 20.81 16.61
CA PRO A 311 3.33 20.69 18.05
C PRO A 311 2.43 19.50 18.42
N ILE A 312 2.52 19.09 19.67
CA ILE A 312 1.50 18.27 20.31
C ILE A 312 0.32 19.17 20.61
N ASP A 313 -0.80 18.91 19.96
CA ASP A 313 -2.03 19.68 20.13
C ASP A 313 -3.21 18.71 20.31
N PRO A 314 -3.94 18.78 21.44
CA PRO A 314 -5.12 17.94 21.66
C PRO A 314 -6.20 18.09 20.57
N ASP A 315 -6.26 19.22 19.88
CA ASP A 315 -7.24 19.47 18.85
C ASP A 315 -6.89 18.77 17.52
N ILE A 316 -5.61 18.45 17.29
CA ILE A 316 -5.21 17.53 16.21
C ILE A 316 -5.89 16.16 16.41
N ARG A 317 -5.80 15.60 17.62
CA ARG A 317 -6.43 14.31 17.95
C ARG A 317 -7.96 14.41 17.85
N LYS A 318 -8.57 15.40 18.50
CA LYS A 318 -10.03 15.59 18.45
C LYS A 318 -10.53 15.75 17.02
N GLY A 319 -9.80 16.51 16.20
CA GLY A 319 -10.12 16.69 14.78
C GLY A 319 -10.07 15.38 14.00
N GLY A 320 -9.03 14.57 14.22
CA GLY A 320 -8.91 13.24 13.61
C GLY A 320 -10.02 12.29 14.03
N ASP A 321 -10.43 12.30 15.30
CA ASP A 321 -11.51 11.45 15.83
C ASP A 321 -12.89 11.91 15.35
N SER A 322 -13.11 13.23 15.17
CA SER A 322 -14.39 13.82 14.73
C SER A 322 -14.54 13.90 13.21
N GLY A 323 -13.49 13.63 12.45
CA GLY A 323 -13.49 13.70 10.98
C GLY A 323 -13.33 15.12 10.42
N VAL A 324 -12.80 16.06 11.22
CA VAL A 324 -12.52 17.44 10.81
C VAL A 324 -11.08 17.79 11.15
N PRO A 325 -10.12 17.67 10.22
CA PRO A 325 -8.71 17.95 10.45
C PRO A 325 -8.46 19.35 11.01
N ILE A 326 -7.38 19.54 11.79
CA ILE A 326 -7.11 20.82 12.49
C ILE A 326 -6.93 21.99 11.53
N VAL A 327 -6.41 21.77 10.34
CA VAL A 327 -6.29 22.79 9.29
C VAL A 327 -7.66 23.35 8.87
N GLU A 328 -8.73 22.54 9.04
CA GLU A 328 -10.10 22.96 8.79
C GLU A 328 -10.77 23.51 10.04
N SER A 329 -10.68 22.80 11.17
CA SER A 329 -11.40 23.14 12.39
C SER A 329 -10.81 24.34 13.15
N HIS A 330 -9.47 24.49 13.15
CA HIS A 330 -8.74 25.55 13.88
C HIS A 330 -7.63 26.15 13.00
N PRO A 331 -7.98 26.85 11.89
CA PRO A 331 -7.00 27.30 10.88
C PRO A 331 -5.95 28.28 11.44
N GLU A 332 -6.28 28.98 12.53
CA GLU A 332 -5.37 29.95 13.16
C GLU A 332 -4.45 29.34 14.22
N SER A 333 -4.62 28.06 14.58
CA SER A 333 -3.76 27.39 15.55
C SER A 333 -2.32 27.28 15.06
N THR A 334 -1.36 27.18 16.01
CA THR A 334 0.06 26.95 15.71
C THR A 334 0.24 25.69 14.87
N ALA A 335 -0.49 24.62 15.19
CA ALA A 335 -0.44 23.37 14.47
C ALA A 335 -0.94 23.51 13.02
N ALA A 336 -2.08 24.20 12.81
CA ALA A 336 -2.61 24.42 11.46
C ALA A 336 -1.67 25.28 10.61
N LYS A 337 -1.07 26.30 11.19
CA LYS A 337 -0.05 27.14 10.52
C LYS A 337 1.19 26.33 10.13
N ALA A 338 1.65 25.40 11.00
CA ALA A 338 2.76 24.52 10.68
C ALA A 338 2.44 23.60 9.49
N PHE A 339 1.25 22.98 9.46
CA PHE A 339 0.81 22.17 8.31
C PHE A 339 0.72 23.00 7.01
N ASN A 340 0.17 24.22 7.08
CA ASN A 340 0.08 25.11 5.93
C ASN A 340 1.47 25.46 5.37
N GLN A 341 2.43 25.77 6.24
CA GLN A 341 3.81 26.11 5.83
C GLN A 341 4.51 24.89 5.19
N ILE A 342 4.31 23.71 5.75
CA ILE A 342 4.84 22.46 5.17
C ILE A 342 4.24 22.23 3.78
N ALA A 343 2.92 22.37 3.63
CA ALA A 343 2.23 22.20 2.36
C ALA A 343 2.73 23.22 1.30
N GLU A 344 2.86 24.47 1.65
CA GLU A 344 3.38 25.53 0.78
C GLU A 344 4.82 25.24 0.34
N THR A 345 5.68 24.81 1.27
CA THR A 345 7.07 24.46 0.96
C THR A 345 7.15 23.30 -0.02
N ILE A 346 6.30 22.26 0.16
CA ILE A 346 6.21 21.12 -0.75
C ILE A 346 5.79 21.60 -2.14
N LEU A 347 4.68 22.35 -2.26
CA LEU A 347 4.18 22.86 -3.54
C LEU A 347 5.26 23.67 -4.26
N ASN A 348 5.89 24.62 -3.56
CA ASN A 348 6.95 25.46 -4.13
C ASN A 348 8.18 24.65 -4.59
N THR A 349 8.45 23.51 -3.96
CA THR A 349 9.59 22.66 -4.33
C THR A 349 9.30 21.83 -5.57
N ILE A 350 8.11 21.22 -5.65
CA ILE A 350 7.76 20.32 -6.76
C ILE A 350 7.35 21.07 -8.03
N GLU A 351 6.73 22.25 -7.90
CA GLU A 351 6.28 23.06 -9.05
C GLU A 351 7.43 23.85 -9.71
N LYS A 352 8.59 23.97 -9.06
CA LYS A 352 9.79 24.65 -9.62
C LYS A 352 10.74 23.71 -10.36
N ASN A 353 10.61 22.41 -10.16
CA ASN A 353 11.42 21.37 -10.81
C ASN A 353 10.70 20.78 -12.01
#